data_8f70cda333d2677ca648f7e3d1464d18
#
_entry.id   8f70cda333d2677ca648f7e3d1464d18
#
_cell.length_a   1.000
_cell.length_b   1.000
_cell.length_c   1.000
_cell.angle_alpha   90.00
_cell.angle_beta   90.00
_cell.angle_gamma   90.00
#
_symmetry.space_group_name_H-M   'P 1'
#
loop_
_entity.id
_entity.type
_entity.pdbx_description
1 polymer ?
#
loop_
_entity_poly.entity_id
_entity_poly.type
_entity_poly.pdbx_seq_one_letter_code
_entity_poly.pdbx_strand_id
1 'polypeptide(L)'
;LILAFTPTNTVWGHNAALLGSKIYYTGGTIPNATIWKDVKDFSNTPNQYATQSEEFYYLDVSVPFKTNETINSWVDLSSVSIIPPHSWSAFSLCGPESSTLVMFGGDFGKKTPANLVFTYNTTTLEWHNPVTRGQPLNIITHSVCDFKTGKMYMFSVTLDTANASMNIFDTKSLTWGVGSLIGAPSGRFDYTATLLPNGNIVYIGGVDSHGPIPLYNINDNTWSSMTTTGYLPTPRGYPSSVLTKDGRVIVYGGYIDRSKLSPVTDDLVVLDTEGSVFTWSKANVSTLSPASRCYHSAILVDHYMIVAFGRNDLYLPSLTMNEVYILDTSDKFDYKWIDEFKPVKSS
;
A
#
# COMPACT_ATOMS: atom_id res chain seq x y z
N LEU A 1 -1.58 -32.03 7.98
CA LEU A 1 -0.33 -31.35 8.30
C LEU A 1 -0.26 -30.12 7.41
N ILE A 2 -0.56 -28.94 7.97
CA ILE A 2 -0.25 -27.67 7.29
C ILE A 2 1.27 -27.55 7.37
N LEU A 3 1.94 -27.62 6.23
CA LEU A 3 3.38 -27.35 6.17
C LEU A 3 3.58 -25.88 6.57
N ALA A 4 4.50 -25.62 7.47
CA ALA A 4 4.88 -24.27 7.84
C ALA A 4 5.33 -23.53 6.56
N PHE A 5 4.64 -22.43 6.24
CA PHE A 5 4.96 -21.58 5.10
C PHE A 5 5.70 -20.33 5.60
N THR A 6 6.70 -19.92 4.88
CA THR A 6 7.31 -18.60 5.00
C THR A 6 7.38 -18.04 3.59
N PRO A 7 7.00 -16.78 3.35
CA PRO A 7 7.17 -16.15 2.05
C PRO A 7 8.58 -16.39 1.54
N THR A 8 8.70 -17.02 0.38
CA THR A 8 9.99 -17.50 -0.13
C THR A 8 10.80 -16.39 -0.75
N ASN A 9 10.11 -15.33 -1.17
CA ASN A 9 10.71 -14.22 -1.88
C ASN A 9 10.72 -12.97 -1.00
N THR A 10 11.84 -12.30 -1.02
CA THR A 10 11.90 -10.93 -0.54
C THR A 10 11.34 -10.02 -1.64
N VAL A 11 10.30 -9.25 -1.35
CA VAL A 11 9.57 -8.50 -2.38
C VAL A 11 9.43 -7.03 -2.03
N TRP A 12 9.32 -6.20 -3.05
CA TRP A 12 8.85 -4.81 -2.94
C TRP A 12 7.77 -4.54 -3.99
N GLY A 13 6.97 -3.50 -3.81
CA GLY A 13 5.86 -3.19 -4.71
C GLY A 13 4.80 -4.29 -4.77
N HIS A 14 4.73 -5.12 -3.72
CA HIS A 14 3.65 -6.05 -3.45
C HIS A 14 2.43 -5.30 -2.91
N ASN A 15 1.33 -6.00 -2.80
CA ASN A 15 0.10 -5.46 -2.24
C ASN A 15 -0.28 -6.15 -0.94
N ALA A 16 -0.99 -5.42 -0.07
CA ALA A 16 -1.56 -5.96 1.15
C ALA A 16 -2.95 -5.41 1.42
N ALA A 17 -3.84 -6.23 1.97
CA ALA A 17 -5.16 -5.82 2.41
C ALA A 17 -5.64 -6.65 3.61
N LEU A 18 -6.26 -5.99 4.58
CA LEU A 18 -6.86 -6.65 5.74
C LEU A 18 -8.29 -7.07 5.45
N LEU A 19 -8.62 -8.32 5.74
CA LEU A 19 -9.99 -8.80 5.78
C LEU A 19 -10.21 -9.72 6.98
N GLY A 20 -11.09 -9.31 7.87
CA GLY A 20 -11.29 -10.00 9.14
C GLY A 20 -9.99 -10.03 9.96
N SER A 21 -9.52 -11.23 10.28
CA SER A 21 -8.27 -11.45 10.99
C SER A 21 -7.11 -11.91 10.10
N LYS A 22 -7.14 -11.60 8.81
CA LYS A 22 -6.12 -12.02 7.84
C LYS A 22 -5.62 -10.83 7.04
N ILE A 23 -4.30 -10.62 7.02
CA ILE A 23 -3.68 -9.69 6.10
C ILE A 23 -3.23 -10.47 4.88
N TYR A 24 -3.90 -10.25 3.76
CA TYR A 24 -3.58 -10.90 2.48
C TYR A 24 -2.49 -10.12 1.76
N TYR A 25 -1.55 -10.84 1.17
CA TYR A 25 -0.45 -10.31 0.38
C TYR A 25 -0.44 -10.94 -0.99
N THR A 26 -0.11 -10.18 -2.03
CA THR A 26 -0.02 -10.71 -3.39
C THR A 26 1.02 -9.97 -4.22
N GLY A 27 1.68 -10.71 -5.10
CA GLY A 27 2.64 -10.17 -6.06
C GLY A 27 3.89 -9.57 -5.45
N GLY A 28 4.45 -8.62 -6.16
CA GLY A 28 5.66 -7.90 -5.82
C GLY A 28 6.81 -8.19 -6.79
N THR A 29 7.83 -7.39 -6.70
CA THR A 29 9.04 -7.51 -7.51
C THR A 29 10.09 -8.28 -6.74
N ILE A 30 10.63 -9.34 -7.35
CA ILE A 30 11.67 -10.20 -6.80
C ILE A 30 13.01 -9.82 -7.44
N PRO A 31 14.05 -9.46 -6.67
CA PRO A 31 15.37 -9.16 -7.22
C PRO A 31 16.06 -10.41 -7.76
N ASN A 32 16.77 -10.28 -8.86
CA ASN A 32 17.75 -11.27 -9.25
C ASN A 32 19.05 -11.02 -8.46
N ALA A 33 19.22 -11.73 -7.35
CA ALA A 33 20.34 -11.53 -6.42
C ALA A 33 21.73 -11.63 -7.07
N THR A 34 21.88 -12.37 -8.19
CA THR A 34 23.16 -12.54 -8.88
C THR A 34 23.56 -11.29 -9.66
N ILE A 35 22.60 -10.59 -10.25
CA ILE A 35 22.84 -9.45 -11.14
C ILE A 35 22.69 -8.14 -10.37
N TRP A 36 21.82 -8.12 -9.39
CA TRP A 36 21.42 -6.94 -8.63
C TRP A 36 22.57 -6.23 -7.90
N LYS A 37 23.53 -6.99 -7.39
CA LYS A 37 24.71 -6.48 -6.70
C LYS A 37 25.60 -5.55 -7.54
N ASP A 38 25.47 -5.60 -8.86
CA ASP A 38 26.28 -4.83 -9.80
C ASP A 38 25.56 -3.58 -10.34
N VAL A 39 24.29 -3.38 -9.96
CA VAL A 39 23.48 -2.22 -10.39
C VAL A 39 23.83 -0.99 -9.56
N LYS A 40 24.35 0.04 -10.21
CA LYS A 40 24.74 1.31 -9.57
C LYS A 40 23.70 2.42 -9.71
N ASP A 41 22.77 2.29 -10.65
CA ASP A 41 21.71 3.25 -10.92
C ASP A 41 20.38 2.51 -11.10
N PHE A 42 19.43 2.82 -10.24
CA PHE A 42 18.13 2.16 -10.18
C PHE A 42 17.04 2.90 -10.95
N SER A 43 17.30 4.11 -11.45
CA SER A 43 16.32 4.92 -12.19
C SER A 43 15.90 4.27 -13.52
N ASN A 44 16.75 3.43 -14.10
CA ASN A 44 16.58 2.76 -15.38
C ASN A 44 16.83 1.24 -15.29
N THR A 45 16.50 0.58 -14.18
CA THR A 45 16.67 -0.88 -14.06
C THR A 45 15.75 -1.60 -15.03
N PRO A 46 16.28 -2.22 -16.09
CA PRO A 46 15.47 -3.00 -17.01
C PRO A 46 14.84 -4.21 -16.28
N ASN A 47 13.67 -4.65 -16.73
CA ASN A 47 12.96 -5.85 -16.23
C ASN A 47 13.81 -7.14 -16.25
N GLN A 48 14.97 -7.12 -16.84
CA GLN A 48 15.92 -8.25 -16.84
C GLN A 48 16.58 -8.50 -15.47
N TYR A 49 16.56 -7.52 -14.56
CA TYR A 49 17.19 -7.62 -13.23
C TYR A 49 16.22 -8.01 -12.13
N ALA A 50 14.94 -8.09 -12.44
CA ALA A 50 13.90 -8.47 -11.49
C ALA A 50 12.79 -9.22 -12.20
N THR A 51 12.04 -10.03 -11.45
CA THR A 51 10.85 -10.72 -11.92
C THR A 51 9.68 -10.39 -11.01
N GLN A 52 8.46 -10.55 -11.51
CA GLN A 52 7.26 -10.40 -10.69
C GLN A 52 6.97 -11.71 -9.95
N SER A 53 6.46 -11.60 -8.74
CA SER A 53 5.98 -12.71 -7.92
C SER A 53 4.55 -13.09 -8.31
N GLU A 54 4.24 -14.36 -8.22
CA GLU A 54 2.89 -14.93 -8.31
C GLU A 54 2.36 -15.39 -6.95
N GLU A 55 3.13 -15.17 -5.88
CA GLU A 55 2.76 -15.60 -4.53
C GLU A 55 1.48 -14.89 -4.07
N PHE A 56 0.61 -15.66 -3.44
CA PHE A 56 -0.58 -15.21 -2.73
C PHE A 56 -0.66 -15.93 -1.41
N TYR A 57 -0.69 -15.19 -0.32
CA TYR A 57 -0.66 -15.75 1.03
C TYR A 57 -1.28 -14.76 2.03
N TYR A 58 -1.52 -15.20 3.26
CA TYR A 58 -1.93 -14.28 4.33
C TYR A 58 -1.14 -14.50 5.61
N LEU A 59 -1.07 -13.44 6.40
CA LEU A 59 -0.65 -13.46 7.80
C LEU A 59 -1.90 -13.53 8.67
N ASP A 60 -2.00 -14.54 9.52
CA ASP A 60 -3.09 -14.68 10.47
C ASP A 60 -2.85 -13.80 11.70
N VAL A 61 -3.69 -12.78 11.87
CA VAL A 61 -3.68 -11.85 13.00
C VAL A 61 -4.79 -12.16 14.01
N SER A 62 -5.37 -13.34 13.97
CA SER A 62 -6.27 -13.84 15.04
C SER A 62 -5.53 -14.44 16.22
N VAL A 63 -4.25 -14.77 16.01
CA VAL A 63 -3.38 -15.39 17.01
C VAL A 63 -2.16 -14.52 17.29
N PRO A 64 -1.60 -14.56 18.50
CA PRO A 64 -0.37 -13.83 18.79
C PRO A 64 0.82 -14.43 18.03
N PHE A 65 1.74 -13.56 17.60
CA PHE A 65 3.00 -13.97 16.99
C PHE A 65 4.13 -13.01 17.34
N LYS A 66 5.36 -13.48 17.25
CA LYS A 66 6.55 -12.63 17.29
C LYS A 66 7.10 -12.37 15.90
N THR A 67 7.66 -11.21 15.69
CA THR A 67 8.16 -10.78 14.36
C THR A 67 9.28 -11.69 13.82
N ASN A 68 10.06 -12.28 14.69
CA ASN A 68 11.11 -13.24 14.35
C ASN A 68 10.65 -14.72 14.31
N GLU A 69 9.38 -15.01 14.64
CA GLU A 69 8.80 -16.35 14.71
C GLU A 69 7.50 -16.47 13.91
N THR A 70 7.29 -15.62 12.87
CA THR A 70 6.04 -15.53 12.11
C THR A 70 5.72 -16.77 11.26
N ILE A 71 6.65 -17.70 11.12
CA ILE A 71 6.53 -18.87 10.24
C ILE A 71 5.23 -19.67 10.44
N ASN A 72 4.70 -19.74 11.64
CA ASN A 72 3.47 -20.47 11.94
C ASN A 72 2.19 -19.64 11.72
N SER A 73 2.33 -18.34 11.43
CA SER A 73 1.21 -17.41 11.21
C SER A 73 0.98 -17.13 9.74
N TRP A 74 1.87 -17.59 8.85
CA TRP A 74 1.73 -17.47 7.42
C TRP A 74 0.99 -18.67 6.82
N VAL A 75 0.10 -18.41 5.88
CA VAL A 75 -0.63 -19.44 5.14
C VAL A 75 -0.54 -19.16 3.64
N ASP A 76 0.00 -20.14 2.91
CA ASP A 76 0.14 -20.11 1.46
C ASP A 76 -1.19 -20.38 0.76
N LEU A 77 -1.53 -19.52 -0.18
CA LEU A 77 -2.68 -19.64 -1.07
C LEU A 77 -2.27 -19.59 -2.56
N SER A 78 -0.99 -19.64 -2.88
CA SER A 78 -0.49 -19.47 -4.24
C SER A 78 -1.07 -20.52 -5.21
N SER A 79 -1.36 -21.72 -4.70
CA SER A 79 -1.95 -22.81 -5.51
C SER A 79 -3.37 -22.54 -6.02
N VAL A 80 -4.10 -21.60 -5.41
CA VAL A 80 -5.45 -21.19 -5.86
C VAL A 80 -5.44 -19.87 -6.61
N SER A 81 -4.29 -19.22 -6.75
CA SER A 81 -4.18 -17.96 -7.50
C SER A 81 -4.26 -18.19 -9.00
N ILE A 82 -5.05 -17.36 -9.68
CA ILE A 82 -5.12 -17.30 -11.15
C ILE A 82 -4.46 -16.03 -11.70
N ILE A 83 -3.93 -15.19 -10.79
CA ILE A 83 -3.29 -13.94 -11.19
C ILE A 83 -1.91 -14.26 -11.75
N PRO A 84 -1.57 -13.77 -12.95
CA PRO A 84 -0.20 -13.88 -13.45
C PRO A 84 0.79 -13.18 -12.51
N PRO A 85 2.08 -13.53 -12.57
CA PRO A 85 3.11 -12.78 -11.86
C PRO A 85 2.96 -11.28 -12.06
N HIS A 86 2.93 -10.50 -10.98
CA HIS A 86 2.62 -9.06 -11.02
C HIS A 86 3.26 -8.29 -9.87
N SER A 87 3.34 -6.97 -10.05
CA SER A 87 3.73 -6.00 -9.02
C SER A 87 3.04 -4.66 -9.26
N TRP A 88 3.03 -3.78 -8.26
CA TRP A 88 2.54 -2.41 -8.39
C TRP A 88 1.07 -2.28 -8.79
N SER A 89 0.25 -3.27 -8.52
CA SER A 89 -1.19 -3.21 -8.78
C SER A 89 -1.93 -2.40 -7.70
N ALA A 90 -3.12 -1.92 -8.03
CA ALA A 90 -4.07 -1.46 -7.04
C ALA A 90 -4.70 -2.69 -6.35
N PHE A 91 -4.78 -2.72 -5.02
CA PHE A 91 -5.33 -3.85 -4.28
C PHE A 91 -6.04 -3.36 -3.02
N SER A 92 -7.27 -3.74 -2.85
CA SER A 92 -8.07 -3.35 -1.70
C SER A 92 -9.12 -4.40 -1.36
N LEU A 93 -9.47 -4.48 -0.10
CA LEU A 93 -10.76 -5.03 0.29
C LEU A 93 -11.83 -4.07 -0.23
N CYS A 94 -12.65 -4.51 -1.19
CA CYS A 94 -13.70 -3.71 -1.80
C CYS A 94 -14.67 -4.62 -2.53
N GLY A 95 -15.91 -4.56 -2.21
CA GLY A 95 -16.91 -5.41 -2.85
C GLY A 95 -18.17 -5.54 -2.02
N PRO A 96 -19.14 -6.25 -2.56
CA PRO A 96 -20.34 -6.56 -1.79
C PRO A 96 -19.97 -7.25 -0.48
N GLU A 97 -20.61 -6.82 0.62
CA GLU A 97 -20.47 -7.44 1.94
C GLU A 97 -19.05 -7.41 2.55
N SER A 98 -18.15 -6.56 2.03
CA SER A 98 -16.77 -6.46 2.51
C SER A 98 -16.04 -7.82 2.60
N SER A 99 -16.35 -8.73 1.67
CA SER A 99 -15.77 -10.09 1.63
C SER A 99 -14.89 -10.36 0.41
N THR A 100 -14.70 -9.35 -0.44
CA THR A 100 -14.00 -9.50 -1.72
C THR A 100 -12.76 -8.64 -1.76
N LEU A 101 -11.61 -9.25 -2.02
CA LEU A 101 -10.39 -8.54 -2.38
C LEU A 101 -10.43 -8.24 -3.88
N VAL A 102 -10.14 -7.00 -4.25
CA VAL A 102 -10.13 -6.55 -5.63
C VAL A 102 -8.74 -6.05 -6.01
N MET A 103 -8.21 -6.59 -7.08
CA MET A 103 -6.96 -6.16 -7.70
C MET A 103 -7.21 -5.56 -9.07
N PHE A 104 -6.50 -4.51 -9.43
CA PHE A 104 -6.52 -3.90 -10.76
C PHE A 104 -5.14 -3.47 -11.22
N GLY A 105 -4.82 -3.78 -12.48
CA GLY A 105 -3.64 -3.28 -13.15
C GLY A 105 -2.32 -3.79 -12.56
N GLY A 106 -1.29 -3.00 -12.73
CA GLY A 106 0.07 -3.30 -12.27
C GLY A 106 1.05 -3.67 -13.39
N ASP A 107 2.26 -4.01 -13.00
CA ASP A 107 3.29 -4.52 -13.92
C ASP A 107 3.23 -6.06 -13.96
N PHE A 108 2.90 -6.60 -15.10
CA PHE A 108 2.85 -8.05 -15.39
C PHE A 108 4.11 -8.55 -16.11
N GLY A 109 5.13 -7.73 -16.21
CA GLY A 109 6.36 -8.08 -16.93
C GLY A 109 6.12 -8.32 -18.43
N LYS A 110 6.23 -9.56 -18.87
CA LYS A 110 6.24 -9.89 -20.30
C LYS A 110 4.87 -9.87 -20.98
N LYS A 111 3.78 -10.08 -20.25
CA LYS A 111 2.44 -10.26 -20.84
C LYS A 111 1.35 -9.72 -19.94
N THR A 112 0.82 -8.56 -20.30
CA THR A 112 -0.33 -7.97 -19.65
C THR A 112 -1.62 -8.71 -20.03
N PRO A 113 -2.47 -9.12 -19.06
CA PRO A 113 -3.77 -9.71 -19.34
C PRO A 113 -4.73 -8.72 -20.04
N ALA A 114 -5.68 -9.24 -20.81
CA ALA A 114 -6.71 -8.40 -21.45
C ALA A 114 -7.68 -7.81 -20.40
N ASN A 115 -8.09 -8.61 -19.43
CA ASN A 115 -8.89 -8.17 -18.28
C ASN A 115 -7.97 -7.93 -17.10
N LEU A 116 -7.93 -6.70 -16.62
CA LEU A 116 -6.99 -6.25 -15.59
C LEU A 116 -7.57 -6.32 -14.17
N VAL A 117 -8.87 -6.64 -14.04
CA VAL A 117 -9.53 -6.81 -12.75
C VAL A 117 -9.52 -8.27 -12.34
N PHE A 118 -9.03 -8.52 -11.13
CA PHE A 118 -9.13 -9.83 -10.47
C PHE A 118 -9.83 -9.65 -9.12
N THR A 119 -10.70 -10.59 -8.79
CA THR A 119 -11.43 -10.57 -7.52
C THR A 119 -11.27 -11.89 -6.79
N TYR A 120 -10.99 -11.84 -5.50
CA TYR A 120 -10.92 -13.00 -4.63
C TYR A 120 -12.06 -12.98 -3.63
N ASN A 121 -12.94 -13.96 -3.71
CA ASN A 121 -14.00 -14.14 -2.73
C ASN A 121 -13.49 -14.98 -1.57
N THR A 122 -13.43 -14.39 -0.38
CA THR A 122 -12.89 -15.06 0.80
C THR A 122 -13.85 -16.05 1.45
N THR A 123 -15.10 -16.07 1.02
CA THR A 123 -16.10 -17.07 1.47
C THR A 123 -16.00 -18.36 0.65
N THR A 124 -15.88 -18.22 -0.68
CA THR A 124 -15.72 -19.39 -1.60
C THR A 124 -14.27 -19.78 -1.78
N LEU A 125 -13.32 -18.92 -1.39
CA LEU A 125 -11.87 -19.07 -1.56
C LEU A 125 -11.46 -19.17 -3.04
N GLU A 126 -12.16 -18.45 -3.90
CA GLU A 126 -11.97 -18.50 -5.35
C GLU A 126 -11.59 -17.14 -5.93
N TRP A 127 -10.68 -17.17 -6.89
CA TRP A 127 -10.36 -16.05 -7.75
C TRP A 127 -11.23 -16.03 -9.01
N HIS A 128 -11.62 -14.83 -9.41
CA HIS A 128 -12.32 -14.56 -10.66
C HIS A 128 -11.61 -13.46 -11.45
N ASN A 129 -11.70 -13.53 -12.77
CA ASN A 129 -11.23 -12.45 -13.68
C ASN A 129 -12.42 -11.94 -14.50
N PRO A 130 -13.29 -11.10 -13.90
CA PRO A 130 -14.52 -10.67 -14.53
C PRO A 130 -14.25 -9.72 -15.70
N VAL A 131 -15.09 -9.79 -16.73
CA VAL A 131 -15.12 -8.78 -17.78
C VAL A 131 -15.81 -7.55 -17.22
N THR A 132 -15.13 -6.41 -17.30
CA THR A 132 -15.65 -5.12 -16.82
C THR A 132 -15.98 -4.20 -17.98
N ARG A 133 -16.86 -3.21 -17.75
CA ARG A 133 -17.24 -2.24 -18.78
C ARG A 133 -16.52 -0.93 -18.56
N GLY A 134 -15.84 -0.43 -19.61
CA GLY A 134 -15.13 0.84 -19.58
C GLY A 134 -13.77 0.76 -18.88
N GLN A 135 -13.14 -0.43 -18.84
CA GLN A 135 -11.84 -0.63 -18.24
C GLN A 135 -10.81 0.37 -18.79
N PRO A 136 -10.13 1.14 -17.93
CA PRO A 136 -9.07 2.05 -18.36
C PRO A 136 -7.83 1.26 -18.80
N LEU A 137 -6.86 1.98 -19.36
CA LEU A 137 -5.53 1.41 -19.64
C LEU A 137 -4.89 0.89 -18.36
N ASN A 138 -3.95 -0.02 -18.51
CA ASN A 138 -3.19 -0.54 -17.38
C ASN A 138 -2.41 0.58 -16.69
N ILE A 139 -2.53 0.65 -15.38
CA ILE A 139 -1.91 1.69 -14.54
C ILE A 139 -1.22 1.07 -13.33
N ILE A 140 -0.18 1.74 -12.87
CA ILE A 140 0.49 1.50 -11.59
C ILE A 140 -0.03 2.55 -10.61
N THR A 141 -0.75 2.13 -9.57
CA THR A 141 -1.38 3.08 -8.65
C THR A 141 -1.77 2.43 -7.32
N HIS A 142 -2.08 3.28 -6.34
CA HIS A 142 -2.75 2.88 -5.11
C HIS A 142 -4.27 3.01 -5.26
N SER A 143 -4.99 2.24 -4.48
CA SER A 143 -6.46 2.30 -4.43
C SER A 143 -6.98 2.55 -3.05
N VAL A 144 -8.13 3.19 -2.99
CA VAL A 144 -8.91 3.40 -1.77
C VAL A 144 -10.34 2.94 -2.02
N CYS A 145 -10.90 2.16 -1.10
CA CYS A 145 -12.27 1.70 -1.21
C CYS A 145 -13.21 2.47 -0.29
N ASP A 146 -14.32 2.92 -0.81
CA ASP A 146 -15.48 3.32 -0.04
C ASP A 146 -16.38 2.09 0.20
N PHE A 147 -16.30 1.52 1.39
CA PHE A 147 -17.07 0.34 1.77
C PHE A 147 -18.60 0.55 1.74
N LYS A 148 -19.07 1.80 1.88
CA LYS A 148 -20.51 2.10 1.84
C LYS A 148 -21.08 1.89 0.45
N THR A 149 -20.37 2.35 -0.56
CA THR A 149 -20.82 2.27 -1.95
C THR A 149 -20.27 1.06 -2.70
N GLY A 150 -19.13 0.51 -2.28
CA GLY A 150 -18.38 -0.51 -2.99
C GLY A 150 -17.60 0.06 -4.17
N LYS A 151 -17.27 1.35 -4.13
CA LYS A 151 -16.47 2.00 -5.17
C LYS A 151 -15.01 2.11 -4.77
N MET A 152 -14.14 1.78 -5.71
CA MET A 152 -12.69 1.82 -5.58
C MET A 152 -12.16 3.00 -6.38
N TYR A 153 -11.41 3.88 -5.72
CA TYR A 153 -10.88 5.12 -6.28
C TYR A 153 -9.39 5.00 -6.53
N MET A 154 -8.93 5.39 -7.72
CA MET A 154 -7.54 5.28 -8.16
C MET A 154 -7.15 6.53 -8.94
N PHE A 155 -6.35 7.40 -8.32
CA PHE A 155 -5.76 8.55 -9.00
C PHE A 155 -4.44 8.14 -9.62
N SER A 156 -4.28 8.36 -10.90
CA SER A 156 -3.11 7.87 -11.64
C SER A 156 -2.68 8.85 -12.72
N VAL A 157 -1.52 8.57 -13.28
CA VAL A 157 -0.98 9.21 -14.48
C VAL A 157 -0.76 8.14 -15.51
N THR A 158 -1.16 8.40 -16.74
CA THR A 158 -0.76 7.55 -17.86
C THR A 158 0.70 7.81 -18.20
N LEU A 159 1.50 6.76 -18.26
CA LEU A 159 2.96 6.86 -18.51
C LEU A 159 3.27 7.51 -19.86
N ASP A 160 2.39 7.32 -20.86
CA ASP A 160 2.63 7.79 -22.23
C ASP A 160 2.31 9.27 -22.44
N THR A 161 1.37 9.84 -21.70
CA THR A 161 0.86 11.19 -21.93
C THR A 161 0.99 12.13 -20.75
N ALA A 162 1.45 11.64 -19.61
CA ALA A 162 1.47 12.36 -18.32
C ALA A 162 0.08 12.93 -17.89
N ASN A 163 -0.99 12.45 -18.50
CA ASN A 163 -2.35 12.90 -18.18
C ASN A 163 -2.83 12.24 -16.88
N ALA A 164 -3.29 13.06 -15.96
CA ALA A 164 -3.93 12.58 -14.74
C ALA A 164 -5.29 11.94 -15.06
N SER A 165 -5.66 10.94 -14.28
CA SER A 165 -6.97 10.29 -14.32
C SER A 165 -7.43 9.93 -12.92
N MET A 166 -8.69 10.19 -12.60
CA MET A 166 -9.36 9.62 -11.42
C MET A 166 -10.26 8.49 -11.90
N ASN A 167 -9.77 7.26 -11.82
CA ASN A 167 -10.53 6.08 -12.20
C ASN A 167 -11.36 5.60 -11.01
N ILE A 168 -12.64 5.30 -11.26
CA ILE A 168 -13.59 4.84 -10.24
C ILE A 168 -14.16 3.51 -10.70
N PHE A 169 -13.86 2.45 -9.97
CA PHE A 169 -14.40 1.12 -10.24
C PHE A 169 -15.56 0.81 -9.29
N ASP A 170 -16.73 0.57 -9.84
CA ASP A 170 -17.88 0.08 -9.09
C ASP A 170 -17.84 -1.45 -9.07
N THR A 171 -17.53 -2.00 -7.90
CA THR A 171 -17.34 -3.46 -7.72
C THR A 171 -18.66 -4.25 -7.77
N LYS A 172 -19.81 -3.58 -7.61
CA LYS A 172 -21.12 -4.23 -7.66
C LYS A 172 -21.63 -4.38 -9.09
N SER A 173 -21.47 -3.33 -9.90
CA SER A 173 -21.91 -3.34 -11.30
C SER A 173 -20.81 -3.77 -12.27
N LEU A 174 -19.56 -3.91 -11.81
CA LEU A 174 -18.37 -4.19 -12.63
C LEU A 174 -18.16 -3.15 -13.74
N THR A 175 -18.41 -1.89 -13.42
CA THR A 175 -18.30 -0.77 -14.37
C THR A 175 -17.28 0.25 -13.93
N TRP A 176 -16.66 0.88 -14.89
CA TRP A 176 -15.72 1.97 -14.69
C TRP A 176 -16.34 3.32 -14.96
N GLY A 177 -16.03 4.28 -14.12
CA GLY A 177 -16.31 5.69 -14.27
C GLY A 177 -15.05 6.52 -14.10
N VAL A 178 -15.17 7.81 -14.35
CA VAL A 178 -14.09 8.79 -14.15
C VAL A 178 -14.57 9.88 -13.21
N GLY A 179 -13.71 10.26 -12.29
CA GLY A 179 -13.93 11.39 -11.41
C GLY A 179 -13.50 12.70 -12.03
N SER A 180 -13.93 13.80 -11.41
CA SER A 180 -13.52 15.16 -11.80
C SER A 180 -12.01 15.32 -11.70
N LEU A 181 -11.46 16.10 -12.64
CA LEU A 181 -10.07 16.56 -12.60
C LEU A 181 -9.97 18.07 -12.39
N ILE A 182 -11.09 18.75 -12.18
CA ILE A 182 -11.11 20.20 -11.92
C ILE A 182 -10.47 20.45 -10.55
N GLY A 183 -9.37 21.19 -10.54
CA GLY A 183 -8.58 21.44 -9.32
C GLY A 183 -7.72 20.26 -8.85
N ALA A 184 -7.63 19.18 -9.66
CA ALA A 184 -6.75 18.06 -9.37
C ALA A 184 -5.28 18.52 -9.30
N PRO A 185 -4.47 17.87 -8.45
CA PRO A 185 -3.03 18.10 -8.48
C PRO A 185 -2.44 17.62 -9.80
N SER A 186 -1.21 18.03 -10.11
CA SER A 186 -0.43 17.40 -11.18
C SER A 186 -0.46 15.88 -10.98
N GLY A 187 -0.55 15.15 -12.08
CA GLY A 187 -0.54 13.69 -12.04
C GLY A 187 0.69 13.21 -11.29
N ARG A 188 0.50 12.26 -10.38
CA ARG A 188 1.55 11.73 -9.50
C ARG A 188 1.48 10.23 -9.35
N PHE A 189 2.62 9.65 -9.07
CA PHE A 189 2.81 8.27 -8.63
C PHE A 189 3.70 8.29 -7.37
N ASP A 190 3.94 7.17 -6.78
CA ASP A 190 4.78 7.04 -5.57
C ASP A 190 4.17 7.71 -4.31
N TYR A 191 2.86 7.90 -4.28
CA TYR A 191 2.12 8.46 -3.15
C TYR A 191 1.44 7.35 -2.33
N THR A 192 0.98 7.70 -1.15
CA THR A 192 -0.02 6.93 -0.40
C THR A 192 -1.34 7.68 -0.32
N ALA A 193 -2.46 6.95 -0.26
CA ALA A 193 -3.79 7.52 -0.20
C ALA A 193 -4.60 6.94 0.95
N THR A 194 -5.32 7.78 1.66
CA THR A 194 -6.13 7.40 2.83
C THR A 194 -7.50 8.03 2.76
N LEU A 195 -8.57 7.22 2.84
CA LEU A 195 -9.95 7.72 2.92
C LEU A 195 -10.29 8.08 4.37
N LEU A 196 -10.64 9.32 4.59
CA LEU A 196 -11.11 9.82 5.88
C LEU A 196 -12.62 9.57 6.05
N PRO A 197 -13.13 9.54 7.30
CA PRO A 197 -14.55 9.33 7.59
C PRO A 197 -15.49 10.38 6.96
N ASN A 198 -14.99 11.58 6.69
CA ASN A 198 -15.75 12.67 6.05
C ASN A 198 -15.85 12.55 4.52
N GLY A 199 -15.30 11.49 3.91
CA GLY A 199 -15.34 11.25 2.48
C GLY A 199 -14.20 11.91 1.69
N ASN A 200 -13.23 12.52 2.34
CA ASN A 200 -12.03 13.00 1.68
C ASN A 200 -10.96 11.92 1.58
N ILE A 201 -10.40 11.71 0.40
CA ILE A 201 -9.18 10.95 0.20
C ILE A 201 -8.01 11.92 0.32
N VAL A 202 -7.10 11.65 1.25
CA VAL A 202 -5.87 12.40 1.48
C VAL A 202 -4.74 11.77 0.69
N TYR A 203 -4.01 12.56 -0.11
CA TYR A 203 -2.87 12.10 -0.90
C TYR A 203 -1.57 12.62 -0.31
N ILE A 204 -0.70 11.72 0.14
CA ILE A 204 0.55 12.06 0.83
C ILE A 204 1.74 11.48 0.07
N GLY A 205 2.76 12.32 -0.17
CA GLY A 205 3.95 11.92 -0.91
C GLY A 205 3.76 11.97 -2.42
N GLY A 206 4.63 11.24 -3.12
CA GLY A 206 4.77 11.29 -4.57
C GLY A 206 5.86 12.26 -5.01
N VAL A 207 6.14 12.25 -6.31
CA VAL A 207 7.10 13.17 -6.92
C VAL A 207 6.58 14.60 -6.75
N ASP A 208 7.46 15.54 -6.39
CA ASP A 208 7.15 16.96 -6.16
C ASP A 208 6.09 17.22 -5.07
N SER A 209 6.11 16.44 -4.00
CA SER A 209 5.15 16.52 -2.89
C SER A 209 5.38 17.71 -1.95
N HIS A 210 5.84 18.85 -2.47
CA HIS A 210 5.94 20.11 -1.75
C HIS A 210 4.60 20.86 -1.78
N GLY A 211 4.19 21.42 -0.66
CA GLY A 211 3.01 22.29 -0.59
C GLY A 211 1.78 21.65 0.05
N PRO A 212 0.59 22.22 -0.21
CA PRO A 212 -0.66 21.77 0.37
C PRO A 212 -0.99 20.31 0.01
N ILE A 213 -1.60 19.59 0.95
CA ILE A 213 -2.04 18.21 0.76
C ILE A 213 -3.25 18.19 -0.19
N PRO A 214 -3.21 17.45 -1.31
CA PRO A 214 -4.38 17.27 -2.16
C PRO A 214 -5.44 16.41 -1.46
N LEU A 215 -6.69 16.82 -1.62
CA LEU A 215 -7.88 16.12 -1.13
C LEU A 215 -8.85 15.88 -2.29
N TYR A 216 -9.38 14.68 -2.37
CA TYR A 216 -10.48 14.38 -3.26
C TYR A 216 -11.71 13.96 -2.46
N ASN A 217 -12.82 14.71 -2.58
CA ASN A 217 -14.07 14.38 -1.91
C ASN A 217 -14.89 13.42 -2.78
N ILE A 218 -15.12 12.20 -2.27
CA ILE A 218 -15.85 11.16 -3.01
C ILE A 218 -17.36 11.43 -3.14
N ASN A 219 -17.94 12.24 -2.24
CA ASN A 219 -19.37 12.56 -2.24
C ASN A 219 -19.70 13.63 -3.28
N ASP A 220 -18.84 14.66 -3.34
CA ASP A 220 -19.04 15.84 -4.20
C ASP A 220 -18.32 15.70 -5.55
N ASN A 221 -17.46 14.68 -5.70
CA ASN A 221 -16.62 14.49 -6.89
C ASN A 221 -15.76 15.72 -7.20
N THR A 222 -15.10 16.28 -6.17
CA THR A 222 -14.31 17.52 -6.27
C THR A 222 -12.93 17.38 -5.65
N TRP A 223 -11.98 18.12 -6.22
CA TRP A 223 -10.66 18.31 -5.63
C TRP A 223 -10.58 19.60 -4.83
N SER A 224 -9.78 19.53 -3.78
CA SER A 224 -9.36 20.66 -2.96
C SER A 224 -7.93 20.44 -2.46
N SER A 225 -7.40 21.41 -1.73
CA SER A 225 -6.10 21.25 -1.09
C SER A 225 -6.13 21.79 0.34
N MET A 226 -5.37 21.16 1.24
CA MET A 226 -5.27 21.53 2.64
C MET A 226 -3.86 22.07 2.93
N THR A 227 -3.78 23.33 3.33
CA THR A 227 -2.56 23.86 3.94
C THR A 227 -2.46 23.34 5.36
N THR A 228 -1.34 22.72 5.68
CA THR A 228 -1.10 22.13 7.00
C THR A 228 -0.31 23.06 7.92
N THR A 229 -0.38 22.77 9.20
CA THR A 229 0.41 23.43 10.25
C THR A 229 1.34 22.43 10.95
N GLY A 230 2.16 22.92 11.86
CA GLY A 230 3.05 22.10 12.68
C GLY A 230 4.37 21.73 11.99
N TYR A 231 4.80 20.50 12.16
CA TYR A 231 6.04 19.98 11.56
C TYR A 231 5.92 19.93 10.04
N LEU A 232 6.98 20.24 9.32
CA LEU A 232 7.02 20.07 7.86
C LEU A 232 7.79 18.79 7.52
N PRO A 233 7.08 17.70 7.11
CA PRO A 233 7.74 16.44 6.75
C PRO A 233 8.63 16.57 5.53
N THR A 234 9.72 15.83 5.51
CA THR A 234 10.54 15.66 4.30
C THR A 234 9.68 15.08 3.17
N PRO A 235 9.68 15.69 1.96
CA PRO A 235 9.02 15.12 0.79
C PRO A 235 9.50 13.70 0.51
N ARG A 236 8.57 12.82 0.18
CA ARG A 236 8.87 11.39 0.10
C ARG A 236 8.08 10.67 -0.98
N GLY A 237 8.74 9.74 -1.66
CA GLY A 237 8.10 8.79 -2.56
C GLY A 237 7.92 7.42 -1.91
N TYR A 238 6.87 6.71 -2.27
CA TYR A 238 6.50 5.39 -1.77
C TYR A 238 6.53 5.22 -0.23
N PRO A 239 5.96 6.13 0.52
CA PRO A 239 5.64 5.87 1.91
C PRO A 239 4.43 4.94 2.00
N SER A 240 4.20 4.39 3.18
CA SER A 240 2.90 3.82 3.54
C SER A 240 2.15 4.71 4.51
N SER A 241 0.82 4.57 4.57
CA SER A 241 0.00 5.26 5.57
C SER A 241 -1.12 4.39 6.09
N VAL A 242 -1.48 4.60 7.34
CA VAL A 242 -2.65 3.99 7.97
C VAL A 242 -3.46 5.06 8.72
N LEU A 243 -4.78 4.87 8.77
CA LEU A 243 -5.69 5.74 9.51
C LEU A 243 -6.07 5.11 10.84
N THR A 244 -5.79 5.78 11.93
CA THR A 244 -6.22 5.35 13.27
C THR A 244 -7.68 5.73 13.54
N LYS A 245 -8.32 5.08 14.52
CA LYS A 245 -9.71 5.34 14.89
C LYS A 245 -9.96 6.77 15.40
N ASP A 246 -8.94 7.43 15.91
CA ASP A 246 -8.96 8.81 16.40
C ASP A 246 -8.50 9.84 15.34
N GLY A 247 -8.55 9.49 14.06
CA GLY A 247 -8.36 10.44 12.95
C GLY A 247 -6.90 10.79 12.62
N ARG A 248 -5.92 10.10 13.19
CA ARG A 248 -4.51 10.29 12.82
C ARG A 248 -4.14 9.45 11.60
N VAL A 249 -3.52 10.07 10.61
CA VAL A 249 -2.86 9.37 9.50
C VAL A 249 -1.39 9.21 9.86
N ILE A 250 -0.98 7.99 10.16
CA ILE A 250 0.42 7.65 10.46
C ILE A 250 1.11 7.29 9.16
N VAL A 251 2.20 7.98 8.85
CA VAL A 251 2.97 7.81 7.61
C VAL A 251 4.37 7.30 7.95
N TYR A 252 4.77 6.21 7.33
CA TYR A 252 6.06 5.58 7.57
C TYR A 252 6.88 5.45 6.30
N GLY A 253 8.19 5.68 6.43
CA GLY A 253 9.20 5.43 5.43
C GLY A 253 9.10 6.33 4.19
N GLY A 254 9.52 5.78 3.08
CA GLY A 254 9.66 6.47 1.80
C GLY A 254 11.09 6.85 1.48
N TYR A 255 11.32 7.33 0.27
CA TYR A 255 12.61 7.80 -0.22
C TYR A 255 12.57 9.29 -0.60
N ILE A 256 13.71 9.98 -0.51
CA ILE A 256 13.87 11.38 -0.92
C ILE A 256 14.22 11.48 -2.41
N ASP A 257 15.10 10.61 -2.88
CA ASP A 257 15.65 10.62 -4.24
C ASP A 257 15.39 9.26 -4.90
N ARG A 258 14.59 9.25 -5.97
CA ARG A 258 14.22 8.04 -6.70
C ARG A 258 15.43 7.35 -7.34
N SER A 259 16.44 8.10 -7.75
CA SER A 259 17.62 7.52 -8.42
C SER A 259 18.53 6.75 -7.45
N LYS A 260 18.53 7.13 -6.17
CA LYS A 260 19.37 6.56 -5.12
C LYS A 260 18.59 5.80 -4.07
N LEU A 261 17.26 5.91 -4.08
CA LEU A 261 16.35 5.40 -3.05
C LEU A 261 16.81 5.77 -1.61
N SER A 262 17.38 6.98 -1.49
CA SER A 262 17.84 7.48 -0.19
C SER A 262 16.65 7.61 0.76
N PRO A 263 16.65 6.93 1.91
CA PRO A 263 15.53 6.98 2.83
C PRO A 263 15.36 8.38 3.44
N VAL A 264 14.15 8.68 3.87
CA VAL A 264 13.87 9.87 4.65
C VAL A 264 14.48 9.76 6.05
N THR A 265 14.85 10.90 6.64
CA THR A 265 15.43 10.95 7.99
C THR A 265 14.36 11.09 9.09
N ASP A 266 13.17 11.53 8.73
CA ASP A 266 11.95 11.61 9.54
C ASP A 266 10.98 10.50 9.13
N ASP A 267 11.39 9.26 9.31
CA ASP A 267 10.73 8.08 8.78
C ASP A 267 9.32 7.84 9.32
N LEU A 268 8.99 8.36 10.50
CA LEU A 268 7.65 8.27 11.09
C LEU A 268 7.09 9.66 11.39
N VAL A 269 6.05 10.05 10.66
CA VAL A 269 5.34 11.32 10.84
C VAL A 269 3.84 11.09 10.95
N VAL A 270 3.15 11.98 11.61
CA VAL A 270 1.71 11.86 11.91
C VAL A 270 0.99 13.11 11.45
N LEU A 271 -0.06 12.88 10.65
CA LEU A 271 -1.01 13.91 10.26
C LEU A 271 -2.27 13.77 11.10
N ASP A 272 -2.51 14.72 11.98
CA ASP A 272 -3.79 14.85 12.67
C ASP A 272 -4.80 15.49 11.72
N THR A 273 -5.89 14.78 11.45
CA THR A 273 -6.94 15.22 10.52
C THR A 273 -8.21 15.68 11.22
N GLU A 274 -8.18 15.76 12.54
CA GLU A 274 -9.27 16.38 13.30
C GLU A 274 -9.26 17.90 13.14
N GLY A 275 -10.44 18.48 13.05
CA GLY A 275 -10.61 19.91 12.91
C GLY A 275 -10.57 20.42 11.46
N SER A 276 -10.54 21.76 11.32
CA SER A 276 -10.60 22.43 10.01
C SER A 276 -9.23 22.61 9.34
N VAL A 277 -8.15 22.42 10.08
CA VAL A 277 -6.76 22.51 9.61
C VAL A 277 -5.99 21.28 10.07
N PHE A 278 -5.38 20.58 9.14
CA PHE A 278 -4.58 19.42 9.46
C PHE A 278 -3.22 19.83 10.04
N THR A 279 -2.75 19.05 11.01
CA THR A 279 -1.50 19.36 11.71
C THR A 279 -0.52 18.20 11.61
N TRP A 280 0.67 18.47 11.08
CA TRP A 280 1.76 17.51 11.09
C TRP A 280 2.53 17.54 12.41
N SER A 281 2.94 16.37 12.85
CA SER A 281 3.91 16.19 13.92
C SER A 281 4.92 15.12 13.59
N LYS A 282 6.13 15.24 14.12
CA LYS A 282 7.07 14.12 14.15
C LYS A 282 6.63 13.17 15.26
N ALA A 283 6.56 11.87 14.96
CA ALA A 283 6.21 10.90 15.97
C ALA A 283 7.28 10.85 17.08
N ASN A 284 6.84 10.83 18.33
CA ASN A 284 7.71 10.48 19.44
C ASN A 284 7.77 8.96 19.54
N VAL A 285 8.96 8.38 19.44
CA VAL A 285 9.19 6.93 19.46
C VAL A 285 10.19 6.61 20.57
N SER A 286 9.74 5.91 21.61
CA SER A 286 10.57 5.58 22.76
C SER A 286 11.41 4.30 22.58
N THR A 287 11.18 3.56 21.50
CA THR A 287 11.91 2.31 21.19
C THR A 287 12.81 2.49 19.96
N LEU A 288 13.69 1.53 19.72
CA LEU A 288 14.53 1.53 18.53
C LEU A 288 13.68 1.32 17.28
N SER A 289 13.73 2.30 16.35
CA SER A 289 13.05 2.19 15.07
C SER A 289 13.77 1.20 14.14
N PRO A 290 13.03 0.40 13.37
CA PRO A 290 13.63 -0.38 12.30
C PRO A 290 14.21 0.55 11.22
N ALA A 291 15.09 0.00 10.39
CA ALA A 291 15.63 0.77 9.27
C ALA A 291 14.51 1.28 8.35
N SER A 292 14.57 2.57 8.01
CA SER A 292 13.61 3.20 7.08
C SER A 292 13.62 2.46 5.74
N ARG A 293 12.45 2.35 5.12
CA ARG A 293 12.22 1.57 3.88
C ARG A 293 11.21 2.25 2.97
N CYS A 294 11.22 1.85 1.72
CA CYS A 294 10.21 2.22 0.74
C CYS A 294 9.62 0.98 0.07
N TYR A 295 8.55 1.15 -0.69
CA TYR A 295 7.90 0.05 -1.43
C TYR A 295 7.37 -1.09 -0.54
N HIS A 296 7.22 -0.84 0.75
CA HIS A 296 6.63 -1.73 1.73
C HIS A 296 5.12 -1.54 1.80
N SER A 297 4.44 -2.49 2.43
CA SER A 297 3.04 -2.30 2.83
C SER A 297 2.93 -1.97 4.31
N ALA A 298 1.84 -1.29 4.68
CA ALA A 298 1.44 -1.13 6.06
C ALA A 298 -0.06 -1.30 6.22
N ILE A 299 -0.46 -2.05 7.23
CA ILE A 299 -1.86 -2.35 7.55
C ILE A 299 -2.08 -2.08 9.03
N LEU A 300 -3.18 -1.38 9.35
CA LEU A 300 -3.59 -1.19 10.75
C LEU A 300 -4.52 -2.35 11.17
N VAL A 301 -4.12 -3.03 12.24
CA VAL A 301 -4.92 -4.03 12.93
C VAL A 301 -5.14 -3.55 14.35
N ASP A 302 -6.35 -3.15 14.68
CA ASP A 302 -6.70 -2.44 15.93
C ASP A 302 -5.87 -1.17 16.13
N HIS A 303 -4.85 -1.22 16.96
CA HIS A 303 -3.88 -0.15 17.20
C HIS A 303 -2.45 -0.51 16.78
N TYR A 304 -2.27 -1.63 16.10
CA TYR A 304 -0.97 -2.05 15.59
C TYR A 304 -0.85 -1.75 14.09
N MET A 305 0.11 -0.91 13.72
CA MET A 305 0.51 -0.74 12.32
C MET A 305 1.54 -1.82 12.00
N ILE A 306 1.12 -2.80 11.19
CA ILE A 306 1.97 -3.90 10.73
C ILE A 306 2.61 -3.50 9.41
N VAL A 307 3.93 -3.36 9.42
CA VAL A 307 4.76 -3.00 8.26
C VAL A 307 5.44 -4.27 7.75
N ALA A 308 5.31 -4.55 6.46
CA ALA A 308 5.88 -5.78 5.89
C ALA A 308 6.68 -5.51 4.62
N PHE A 309 7.81 -6.23 4.51
CA PHE A 309 8.68 -6.27 3.33
C PHE A 309 9.23 -4.90 2.90
N GLY A 310 9.37 -4.70 1.59
CA GLY A 310 9.90 -3.46 1.04
C GLY A 310 11.41 -3.50 0.85
N ARG A 311 12.00 -2.32 0.73
CA ARG A 311 13.40 -2.17 0.32
C ARG A 311 14.09 -1.05 1.09
N ASN A 312 15.36 -1.29 1.41
CA ASN A 312 16.28 -0.29 1.95
C ASN A 312 17.63 -0.40 1.23
N ASP A 313 17.99 0.62 0.46
CA ASP A 313 19.20 0.61 -0.38
C ASP A 313 20.45 1.20 0.28
N LEU A 314 20.37 1.68 1.53
CA LEU A 314 21.55 2.11 2.27
C LEU A 314 22.54 0.97 2.55
N TYR A 315 22.04 -0.26 2.55
CA TYR A 315 22.83 -1.46 2.78
C TYR A 315 22.98 -2.25 1.49
N LEU A 316 23.99 -1.91 0.68
CA LEU A 316 24.32 -2.70 -0.51
C LEU A 316 25.07 -4.00 -0.12
N PRO A 317 24.77 -5.11 -0.80
CA PRO A 317 23.81 -5.31 -1.88
C PRO A 317 22.38 -5.26 -1.37
N SER A 318 21.50 -4.53 -2.04
CA SER A 318 20.15 -4.18 -1.62
C SER A 318 19.45 -5.34 -0.91
N LEU A 319 19.30 -5.21 0.40
CA LEU A 319 18.54 -6.17 1.19
C LEU A 319 17.07 -5.87 0.97
N THR A 320 16.46 -6.67 0.12
CA THR A 320 15.02 -6.84 0.18
C THR A 320 14.71 -7.47 1.53
N MET A 321 13.73 -6.91 2.20
CA MET A 321 13.44 -7.26 3.57
C MET A 321 12.23 -8.20 3.58
N ASN A 322 12.38 -9.38 4.15
CA ASN A 322 11.30 -10.33 4.41
C ASN A 322 10.70 -10.18 5.82
N GLU A 323 11.06 -9.10 6.49
CA GLU A 323 10.72 -8.86 7.88
C GLU A 323 9.36 -8.18 8.00
N VAL A 324 8.70 -8.48 9.11
CA VAL A 324 7.49 -7.80 9.57
C VAL A 324 7.85 -6.99 10.81
N TYR A 325 7.38 -5.77 10.87
CA TYR A 325 7.52 -4.89 12.03
C TYR A 325 6.16 -4.45 12.54
N ILE A 326 6.06 -4.20 13.82
CA ILE A 326 4.82 -3.83 14.48
C ILE A 326 5.06 -2.51 15.24
N LEU A 327 4.30 -1.49 14.87
CA LEU A 327 4.25 -0.23 15.59
C LEU A 327 2.97 -0.20 16.43
N ASP A 328 3.11 -0.16 17.74
CA ASP A 328 2.00 0.12 18.65
C ASP A 328 1.68 1.62 18.60
N THR A 329 0.47 1.94 18.20
CA THR A 329 -0.05 3.30 18.02
C THR A 329 -1.08 3.70 19.07
N SER A 330 -1.27 2.89 20.11
CA SER A 330 -2.28 3.07 21.16
C SER A 330 -2.07 4.36 21.96
N ASP A 331 -0.83 4.71 22.24
CA ASP A 331 -0.48 5.99 22.85
C ASP A 331 -0.05 7.00 21.78
N LYS A 332 -0.86 8.06 21.58
CA LYS A 332 -0.55 9.11 20.60
C LYS A 332 0.65 9.98 20.96
N PHE A 333 1.12 9.89 22.20
CA PHE A 333 2.27 10.65 22.69
C PHE A 333 3.57 9.84 22.73
N ASP A 334 3.48 8.49 22.60
CA ASP A 334 4.63 7.60 22.66
C ASP A 334 4.39 6.32 21.84
N TYR A 335 4.80 6.35 20.59
CA TYR A 335 4.74 5.20 19.70
C TYR A 335 5.85 4.20 20.03
N LYS A 336 5.58 2.90 19.89
CA LYS A 336 6.54 1.86 20.21
C LYS A 336 6.66 0.80 19.13
N TRP A 337 7.85 0.62 18.59
CA TRP A 337 8.15 -0.58 17.84
C TRP A 337 8.28 -1.75 18.81
N ILE A 338 7.53 -2.81 18.55
CA ILE A 338 7.45 -4.00 19.38
C ILE A 338 7.70 -5.25 18.54
N ASP A 339 8.09 -6.34 19.19
CA ASP A 339 8.41 -7.61 18.53
C ASP A 339 7.32 -8.69 18.69
N GLU A 340 6.25 -8.38 19.42
CA GLU A 340 5.14 -9.31 19.66
C GLU A 340 3.79 -8.67 19.34
N PHE A 341 3.03 -9.31 18.44
CA PHE A 341 1.64 -8.99 18.16
C PHE A 341 0.72 -9.76 19.11
N LYS A 342 -0.25 -9.08 19.70
CA LYS A 342 -1.31 -9.68 20.54
C LYS A 342 -2.68 -9.20 20.04
N PRO A 343 -3.50 -10.11 19.50
CA PRO A 343 -4.86 -9.74 19.07
C PRO A 343 -5.65 -9.13 20.21
N VAL A 344 -6.30 -8.02 19.96
CA VAL A 344 -7.24 -7.44 20.91
C VAL A 344 -8.49 -8.31 20.91
N LYS A 345 -8.84 -8.90 22.06
CA LYS A 345 -10.08 -9.66 22.18
C LYS A 345 -11.26 -8.70 21.93
N SER A 346 -12.08 -9.01 20.94
CA SER A 346 -13.37 -8.34 20.79
C SER A 346 -14.17 -8.55 22.07
N SER A 347 -14.40 -7.45 22.80
CA SER A 347 -15.29 -7.43 23.96
C SER A 347 -16.74 -7.66 23.56
#